data_8bc2fe9c218713e7dca85e56e0b0bf9d
#
_entry.id   8bc2fe9c218713e7dca85e56e0b0bf9d
#
_cell.length_a   1.000
_cell.length_b   1.000
_cell.length_c   1.000
_cell.angle_alpha   90.00
_cell.angle_beta   90.00
_cell.angle_gamma   90.00
#
_symmetry.space_group_name_H-M   'P 1'
#
loop_
_entity.id
_entity.type
_entity.pdbx_description
1 polymer ?
#
loop_
_entity_poly.entity_id
_entity_poly.type
_entity_poly.pdbx_seq_one_letter_code
_entity_poly.pdbx_strand_id
1 'polypeptide(L)'
;MIAEDFAPAARQLIERLMEYATEHEEWHIAPDNREGVRISFDIDSHLNAAWFLLRLSVHDPVMPLNAESDVPGGVRYVLQKLYEAIQDETDVVDLSPLRAALQ
;
A
#
# COMPACT_ATOMS: atom_id res chain seq x y z
N MET A 1 16.57 10.80 1.50
CA MET A 1 17.02 9.67 0.67
C MET A 1 17.32 10.15 -0.73
N ILE A 2 18.43 9.73 -1.31
CA ILE A 2 18.80 10.11 -2.67
C ILE A 2 18.11 9.19 -3.67
N ALA A 3 17.79 9.73 -4.86
CA ALA A 3 16.97 9.03 -5.84
C ALA A 3 17.55 7.70 -6.31
N GLU A 4 18.86 7.59 -6.41
CA GLU A 4 19.52 6.38 -6.88
C GLU A 4 19.43 5.22 -5.87
N ASP A 5 19.19 5.51 -4.59
CA ASP A 5 19.00 4.50 -3.56
C ASP A 5 17.52 4.21 -3.30
N PHE A 6 16.65 5.09 -3.78
CA PHE A 6 15.23 5.00 -3.50
C PHE A 6 14.56 3.80 -4.16
N ALA A 7 14.84 3.58 -5.46
CA ALA A 7 14.15 2.53 -6.21
C ALA A 7 14.36 1.12 -5.63
N PRO A 8 15.61 0.70 -5.30
CA PRO A 8 15.80 -0.61 -4.69
C PRO A 8 15.10 -0.74 -3.34
N ALA A 9 15.15 0.31 -2.50
CA ALA A 9 14.50 0.29 -1.19
C ALA A 9 12.98 0.23 -1.32
N ALA A 10 12.41 0.97 -2.28
CA ALA A 10 10.98 0.96 -2.53
C ALA A 10 10.51 -0.40 -3.05
N ARG A 11 11.30 -1.05 -3.90
CA ARG A 11 10.98 -2.39 -4.37
C ARG A 11 10.98 -3.41 -3.23
N GLN A 12 11.92 -3.28 -2.31
CA GLN A 12 11.95 -4.14 -1.13
C GLN A 12 10.72 -3.92 -0.25
N LEU A 13 10.27 -2.68 -0.13
CA LEU A 13 9.05 -2.38 0.62
C LEU A 13 7.84 -3.06 -0.02
N ILE A 14 7.74 -2.99 -1.36
CA ILE A 14 6.66 -3.64 -2.08
C ILE A 14 6.71 -5.16 -1.88
N GLU A 15 7.89 -5.76 -1.95
CA GLU A 15 8.06 -7.19 -1.71
C GLU A 15 7.62 -7.58 -0.30
N ARG A 16 7.99 -6.78 0.70
CA ARG A 16 7.57 -7.04 2.08
C ARG A 16 6.05 -6.92 2.26
N LEU A 17 5.43 -5.97 1.55
CA LEU A 17 3.98 -5.86 1.55
C LEU A 17 3.31 -7.11 0.95
N MET A 18 3.86 -7.62 -0.14
CA MET A 18 3.33 -8.84 -0.75
C MET A 18 3.47 -10.04 0.18
N GLU A 19 4.61 -10.16 0.86
CA GLU A 19 4.80 -11.22 1.86
C GLU A 19 3.83 -11.08 3.03
N TYR A 20 3.63 -9.85 3.50
CA TYR A 20 2.68 -9.57 4.56
C TYR A 20 1.27 -9.98 4.14
N ALA A 21 0.90 -9.67 2.89
CA ALA A 21 -0.42 -9.99 2.37
C ALA A 21 -0.66 -11.50 2.27
N THR A 22 0.37 -12.29 1.95
CA THR A 22 0.21 -13.74 1.89
C THR A 22 -0.04 -14.37 3.25
N GLU A 23 0.33 -13.68 4.33
CA GLU A 23 0.14 -14.15 5.69
C GLU A 23 -1.20 -13.71 6.30
N HIS A 24 -1.97 -12.88 5.58
CA HIS A 24 -3.24 -12.33 6.07
C HIS A 24 -4.35 -12.65 5.07
N GLU A 25 -5.34 -13.40 5.50
CA GLU A 25 -6.42 -13.87 4.63
C GLU A 25 -7.24 -12.76 4.01
N GLU A 26 -7.43 -11.64 4.71
CA GLU A 26 -8.22 -10.53 4.21
C GLU A 26 -7.52 -9.67 3.18
N TRP A 27 -6.25 -9.93 2.91
CA TRP A 27 -5.44 -9.20 1.93
C TRP A 27 -5.39 -9.98 0.63
N HIS A 28 -5.97 -9.43 -0.44
CA HIS A 28 -6.02 -10.11 -1.74
C HIS A 28 -5.11 -9.39 -2.73
N ILE A 29 -3.99 -10.02 -3.08
CA ILE A 29 -3.02 -9.46 -4.01
C ILE A 29 -3.54 -9.64 -5.44
N ALA A 30 -3.56 -8.54 -6.23
CA ALA A 30 -3.92 -8.63 -7.64
C ALA A 30 -2.89 -9.48 -8.39
N PRO A 31 -3.32 -10.25 -9.40
CA PRO A 31 -2.40 -11.15 -10.11
C PRO A 31 -1.41 -10.45 -11.04
N ASP A 32 -1.68 -9.21 -11.43
CA ASP A 32 -0.84 -8.48 -12.38
C ASP A 32 -0.26 -7.24 -11.72
N ASN A 33 0.84 -7.43 -11.00
CA ASN A 33 1.56 -6.34 -10.35
C ASN A 33 2.87 -6.10 -11.09
N ARG A 34 3.05 -4.89 -11.62
CA ARG A 34 4.27 -4.52 -12.32
C ARG A 34 5.15 -3.64 -11.41
N GLU A 35 5.07 -2.34 -11.53
CA GLU A 35 5.92 -1.45 -10.74
C GLU A 35 5.26 -1.02 -9.43
N GLY A 36 4.49 -1.92 -8.84
CA GLY A 36 3.75 -1.64 -7.62
C GLY A 36 2.97 -2.85 -7.16
N VAL A 37 2.10 -2.65 -6.19
CA VAL A 37 1.25 -3.71 -5.66
C VAL A 37 -0.16 -3.17 -5.46
N ARG A 38 -1.13 -3.92 -5.96
CA ARG A 38 -2.55 -3.64 -5.73
C ARG A 38 -3.11 -4.71 -4.80
N ILE A 39 -3.70 -4.27 -3.70
CA ILE A 39 -4.28 -5.17 -2.72
C ILE A 39 -5.70 -4.74 -2.44
N SER A 40 -6.64 -5.68 -2.54
CA SER A 40 -8.04 -5.44 -2.23
C SER A 40 -8.43 -6.17 -0.95
N PHE A 41 -9.50 -5.70 -0.32
CA PHE A 41 -9.96 -6.19 0.96
C PHE A 41 -11.45 -6.45 0.92
N ASP A 42 -11.86 -7.50 1.63
CA ASP A 42 -13.27 -7.73 1.88
C ASP A 42 -13.68 -6.92 3.10
N ILE A 43 -14.82 -6.26 3.02
CA ILE A 43 -15.36 -5.50 4.15
C ILE A 43 -16.76 -6.00 4.43
N ASP A 44 -16.97 -6.51 5.64
CA ASP A 44 -18.20 -7.19 6.05
C ASP A 44 -18.47 -8.35 5.08
N SER A 45 -19.60 -8.36 4.40
CA SER A 45 -19.91 -9.38 3.41
C SER A 45 -19.63 -8.97 1.98
N HIS A 46 -18.96 -7.81 1.79
CA HIS A 46 -18.66 -7.28 0.45
C HIS A 46 -17.27 -7.70 0.03
N LEU A 47 -17.19 -8.57 -0.97
CA LEU A 47 -15.91 -9.06 -1.48
C LEU A 47 -15.21 -7.99 -2.30
N ASN A 48 -13.92 -7.79 -2.05
CA ASN A 48 -13.09 -6.81 -2.76
C ASN A 48 -13.72 -5.40 -2.74
N ALA A 49 -14.29 -5.04 -1.59
CA ALA A 49 -15.05 -3.78 -1.45
C ALA A 49 -14.17 -2.55 -1.50
N ALA A 50 -12.90 -2.67 -1.14
CA ALA A 50 -11.96 -1.54 -1.13
C ALA A 50 -10.57 -2.05 -1.53
N TRP A 51 -9.76 -1.14 -2.08
CA TRP A 51 -8.41 -1.51 -2.50
C TRP A 51 -7.48 -0.31 -2.44
N PHE A 52 -6.17 -0.61 -2.38
CA PHE A 52 -5.15 0.41 -2.60
C PHE A 52 -4.19 -0.07 -3.68
N LEU A 53 -3.55 0.90 -4.35
CA LEU A 53 -2.47 0.65 -5.29
C LEU A 53 -1.29 1.52 -4.87
N LEU A 54 -0.20 0.88 -4.48
CA LEU A 54 1.04 1.56 -4.13
C LEU A 54 2.05 1.29 -5.24
N ARG A 55 2.55 2.35 -5.85
CA ARG A 55 3.44 2.23 -7.01
C ARG A 55 4.79 2.85 -6.75
N LEU A 56 5.76 2.42 -7.54
CA LEU A 56 7.08 3.05 -7.62
C LEU A 56 7.09 4.01 -8.80
N SER A 57 7.34 5.29 -8.54
CA SER A 57 7.50 6.27 -9.61
C SER A 57 8.84 6.05 -10.31
N VAL A 58 8.85 6.14 -11.64
CA VAL A 58 10.09 5.97 -12.41
C VAL A 58 10.86 7.27 -12.56
N HIS A 59 10.25 8.40 -12.24
CA HIS A 59 10.86 9.71 -12.45
C HIS A 59 11.27 10.42 -11.17
N ASP A 60 10.54 10.20 -10.10
CA ASP A 60 10.74 10.92 -8.84
C ASP A 60 10.87 9.93 -7.68
N PRO A 61 11.61 10.27 -6.61
CA PRO A 61 11.73 9.37 -5.46
C PRO A 61 10.47 9.39 -4.58
N VAL A 62 9.34 9.01 -5.17
CA VAL A 62 8.05 8.95 -4.49
C VAL A 62 7.35 7.64 -4.81
N MET A 63 6.44 7.24 -3.94
CA MET A 63 5.58 6.09 -4.15
C MET A 63 4.12 6.56 -4.18
N PRO A 64 3.57 6.79 -5.39
CA PRO A 64 2.16 7.18 -5.50
C PRO A 64 1.24 6.14 -4.89
N LEU A 65 0.25 6.61 -4.15
CA LEU A 65 -0.74 5.75 -3.50
C LEU A 65 -2.14 6.17 -3.92
N ASN A 66 -2.90 5.21 -4.43
CA ASN A 66 -4.31 5.40 -4.77
C ASN A 66 -5.14 4.42 -3.96
N ALA A 67 -6.31 4.85 -3.50
CA ALA A 67 -7.22 3.98 -2.75
C ALA A 67 -8.65 4.31 -3.13
N GLU A 68 -9.48 3.28 -3.25
CA GLU A 68 -10.90 3.42 -3.55
C GLU A 68 -11.71 2.39 -2.77
N SER A 69 -12.99 2.68 -2.60
CA SER A 69 -13.90 1.79 -1.89
C SER A 69 -15.32 1.91 -2.45
N ASP A 70 -16.00 0.76 -2.48
CA ASP A 70 -17.43 0.70 -2.83
C ASP A 70 -18.32 0.87 -1.60
N VAL A 71 -17.74 0.92 -0.40
CA VAL A 71 -18.49 1.03 0.84
C VAL A 71 -18.00 2.24 1.65
N PRO A 72 -18.88 2.87 2.45
CA PRO A 72 -18.48 4.01 3.29
C PRO A 72 -17.38 3.59 4.28
N GLY A 73 -16.38 4.43 4.42
CA GLY A 73 -15.27 4.18 5.35
C GLY A 73 -14.23 3.20 4.85
N GLY A 74 -14.40 2.62 3.65
CA GLY A 74 -13.50 1.63 3.11
C GLY A 74 -12.12 2.17 2.78
N VAL A 75 -12.04 3.40 2.28
CA VAL A 75 -10.74 4.03 1.99
C VAL A 75 -9.91 4.14 3.27
N ARG A 76 -10.53 4.65 4.34
CA ARG A 76 -9.84 4.74 5.63
C ARG A 76 -9.42 3.36 6.14
N TYR A 77 -10.26 2.35 5.94
CA TYR A 77 -9.97 0.98 6.33
C TYR A 77 -8.70 0.47 5.65
N VAL A 78 -8.60 0.61 4.31
CA VAL A 78 -7.43 0.10 3.59
C VAL A 78 -6.18 0.91 3.89
N LEU A 79 -6.30 2.23 4.07
CA LEU A 79 -5.15 3.06 4.43
C LEU A 79 -4.63 2.71 5.82
N GLN A 80 -5.52 2.40 6.75
CA GLN A 80 -5.12 1.95 8.09
C GLN A 80 -4.39 0.62 8.02
N LYS A 81 -4.89 -0.32 7.22
CA LYS A 81 -4.23 -1.61 7.02
C LYS A 81 -2.83 -1.43 6.42
N LEU A 82 -2.71 -0.59 5.40
CA LEU A 82 -1.43 -0.30 4.80
C LEU A 82 -0.47 0.32 5.82
N TYR A 83 -0.94 1.29 6.59
CA TYR A 83 -0.11 1.95 7.59
C TYR A 83 0.41 0.94 8.63
N GLU A 84 -0.45 0.06 9.13
CA GLU A 84 -0.04 -0.96 10.08
C GLU A 84 1.07 -1.86 9.54
N ALA A 85 1.02 -2.15 8.24
CA ALA A 85 1.99 -3.02 7.60
C ALA A 85 3.35 -2.35 7.38
N ILE A 86 3.38 -1.03 7.16
CA ILE A 86 4.61 -0.33 6.77
C ILE A 86 5.05 0.74 7.76
N GLN A 87 4.43 0.83 8.93
CA GLN A 87 4.74 1.89 9.89
C GLN A 87 6.21 1.92 10.34
N ASP A 88 6.92 0.80 10.21
CA ASP A 88 8.33 0.71 10.57
C ASP A 88 9.27 1.05 9.41
N GLU A 89 8.73 1.37 8.23
CA GLU A 89 9.51 1.61 7.02
C GLU A 89 9.79 3.10 6.80
N THR A 90 9.95 3.87 7.88
CA THR A 90 10.20 5.31 7.80
C THR A 90 11.54 5.66 7.17
N ASP A 91 12.48 4.71 7.14
CA ASP A 91 13.77 4.89 6.47
C ASP A 91 13.64 4.82 4.94
N VAL A 92 12.55 4.26 4.44
CA VAL A 92 12.31 4.11 3.00
C VAL A 92 11.45 5.23 2.46
N VAL A 93 10.33 5.52 3.15
CA VAL A 93 9.35 6.49 2.69
C VAL A 93 8.92 7.40 3.84
N ASP A 94 8.46 8.59 3.48
CA ASP A 94 7.85 9.51 4.43
C ASP A 94 6.38 9.16 4.57
N LEU A 95 5.99 8.72 5.75
CA LEU A 95 4.62 8.30 6.03
C LEU A 95 3.71 9.44 6.52
N SER A 96 4.23 10.67 6.57
CA SER A 96 3.45 11.81 7.05
C SER A 96 2.14 12.01 6.27
N PRO A 97 2.14 11.96 4.91
CA PRO A 97 0.88 12.10 4.19
C PRO A 97 -0.14 11.01 4.52
N LEU A 98 0.32 9.77 4.72
CA LEU A 98 -0.56 8.66 5.07
C LEU A 98 -1.14 8.85 6.48
N ARG A 99 -0.31 9.25 7.44
CA ARG A 99 -0.79 9.52 8.79
C ARG A 99 -1.79 10.66 8.81
N ALA A 100 -1.56 11.70 8.02
CA ALA A 100 -2.50 12.83 7.92
C ALA A 100 -3.86 12.37 7.37
N ALA A 101 -3.87 11.46 6.42
CA ALA A 101 -5.10 10.93 5.84
C ALA A 101 -5.90 10.10 6.85
N LEU A 102 -5.26 9.59 7.89
CA LEU A 102 -5.91 8.75 8.90
C LEU A 102 -6.44 9.52 10.12
N GLN A 103 -6.17 10.81 10.18
CA GLN A 103 -6.62 11.64 11.30
C GLN A 103 -8.04 12.14 11.14
#